data_749d96e0bd4612d0bbfb2fc326e66bd6
#
_entry.id   749d96e0bd4612d0bbfb2fc326e66bd6
#
_cell.length_a   1.000
_cell.length_b   1.000
_cell.length_c   1.000
_cell.angle_alpha   90.00
_cell.angle_beta   90.00
_cell.angle_gamma   90.00
#
_symmetry.space_group_name_H-M   'P 1'
#
loop_
_entity.id
_entity.type
_entity.pdbx_description
1 polymer ?
#
loop_
_entity_poly.entity_id
_entity_poly.type
_entity_poly.pdbx_seq_one_letter_code
_entity_poly.pdbx_strand_id
1 'polypeptide(L)'
;MFALGGLATLGLVTIYLPLCDGKGHQLSFGLAEELLKLSIREGWERDYPDTWLSGSTEHGRQRYKVRYNAQVFAILAEQLLAEENVKILYGTTVCQVLRSGSRLTHIIAENKDGRFAIPVRSAVDATGDADLFHQAAAPVRLHETGNMPAAWFYETGSEGNVLHMVGTADVPTDEENPAVPDPVVGGRISGVDADEISRRQISCHGQSLVAFLKSGPLTERHSLATLASIPQLRMTRCIRGAYEMDDTEAHKSFVDSIGMAGDWRKCGPAYEIPLRTLYTEDLVNCMAAGRIISVTDAMWDITRVIPVCAVTGQAAGLAMAMTDDVTALDVSRLQNELVKQGVLLHLQDAGLAEN
;
A
#
# COMPACT_ATOMS: atom_id res chain seq x y z
N MET A 1 3.24 15.52 -5.82
CA MET A 1 4.12 14.46 -6.37
C MET A 1 4.05 14.51 -7.89
N PHE A 2 5.07 13.98 -8.60
CA PHE A 2 5.15 13.98 -10.07
C PHE A 2 5.41 12.58 -10.63
N ALA A 3 5.04 11.54 -9.88
CA ALA A 3 4.99 10.16 -10.33
C ALA A 3 3.94 9.40 -9.51
N LEU A 4 3.40 8.35 -10.09
CA LEU A 4 2.43 7.46 -9.45
C LEU A 4 3.12 6.44 -8.53
N GLY A 5 2.36 5.76 -7.68
CA GLY A 5 2.77 4.62 -6.87
C GLY A 5 3.23 4.94 -5.44
N GLY A 6 3.39 6.21 -5.08
CA GLY A 6 3.72 6.61 -3.70
C GLY A 6 4.93 5.86 -3.14
N LEU A 7 4.76 5.10 -2.04
CA LEU A 7 5.86 4.32 -1.45
C LEU A 7 6.44 3.28 -2.39
N ALA A 8 5.64 2.68 -3.27
CA ALA A 8 6.06 1.67 -4.23
C ALA A 8 7.04 2.21 -5.29
N THR A 9 7.08 3.51 -5.50
CA THR A 9 7.94 4.18 -6.50
C THR A 9 8.82 5.25 -5.87
N LEU A 10 8.24 6.38 -5.46
CA LEU A 10 8.96 7.51 -4.89
C LEU A 10 9.58 7.22 -3.51
N GLY A 11 8.99 6.33 -2.75
CA GLY A 11 9.49 5.87 -1.45
C GLY A 11 10.48 4.72 -1.54
N LEU A 12 10.81 4.22 -2.74
CA LEU A 12 11.73 3.11 -3.02
C LEU A 12 11.38 1.78 -2.33
N VAL A 13 10.12 1.58 -1.92
CA VAL A 13 9.64 0.28 -1.45
C VAL A 13 9.39 -0.62 -2.67
N THR A 14 10.47 -0.96 -3.38
CA THR A 14 10.45 -1.63 -4.67
C THR A 14 10.42 -3.16 -4.55
N ILE A 15 9.66 -3.63 -3.59
CA ILE A 15 9.47 -5.05 -3.32
C ILE A 15 7.96 -5.33 -3.36
N TYR A 16 7.51 -6.02 -4.40
CA TYR A 16 6.15 -6.52 -4.46
C TYR A 16 6.07 -7.78 -3.59
N LEU A 17 5.33 -7.69 -2.50
CA LEU A 17 5.20 -8.80 -1.56
C LEU A 17 4.31 -9.91 -2.12
N PRO A 18 4.37 -11.13 -1.56
CA PRO A 18 3.68 -12.28 -2.13
C PRO A 18 2.17 -12.12 -2.24
N LEU A 19 1.61 -12.60 -3.34
CA LEU A 19 0.17 -12.80 -3.53
C LEU A 19 -0.34 -14.07 -2.84
N CYS A 20 0.59 -14.93 -2.36
CA CYS A 20 0.33 -16.28 -1.88
C CYS A 20 0.53 -16.40 -0.37
N ASP A 21 -0.11 -17.40 0.22
CA ASP A 21 0.00 -17.75 1.64
C ASP A 21 1.33 -18.43 2.03
N GLY A 22 2.16 -18.79 1.04
CA GLY A 22 3.39 -19.53 1.24
C GLY A 22 3.21 -21.05 1.39
N LYS A 23 1.99 -21.57 1.25
CA LYS A 23 1.64 -23.00 1.25
C LYS A 23 1.08 -23.49 -0.08
N GLY A 24 1.18 -22.69 -1.12
CA GLY A 24 0.76 -23.05 -2.47
C GLY A 24 -0.57 -22.45 -2.91
N HIS A 25 -1.20 -21.60 -2.09
CA HIS A 25 -2.44 -20.96 -2.47
C HIS A 25 -2.17 -19.49 -2.81
N GLN A 26 -2.52 -19.08 -4.02
CA GLN A 26 -2.59 -17.67 -4.35
C GLN A 26 -3.90 -17.10 -3.80
N LEU A 27 -3.83 -15.96 -3.11
CA LEU A 27 -4.96 -15.33 -2.42
C LEU A 27 -5.38 -14.04 -3.11
N SER A 28 -4.41 -13.21 -3.49
CA SER A 28 -4.68 -11.92 -4.13
C SER A 28 -4.61 -12.04 -5.64
N PHE A 29 -5.69 -11.66 -6.30
CA PHE A 29 -5.88 -11.70 -7.75
C PHE A 29 -6.35 -10.32 -8.26
N GLY A 30 -6.91 -10.28 -9.49
CA GLY A 30 -7.40 -9.07 -10.10
C GLY A 30 -6.32 -8.01 -10.24
N LEU A 31 -6.61 -6.78 -9.86
CA LEU A 31 -5.65 -5.66 -10.00
C LEU A 31 -4.34 -5.89 -9.23
N ALA A 32 -4.36 -6.63 -8.12
CA ALA A 32 -3.14 -6.95 -7.39
C ALA A 32 -2.17 -7.80 -8.21
N GLU A 33 -2.68 -8.77 -8.95
CA GLU A 33 -1.88 -9.59 -9.87
C GLU A 33 -1.48 -8.81 -11.12
N GLU A 34 -2.39 -8.01 -11.68
CA GLU A 34 -2.10 -7.18 -12.86
C GLU A 34 -0.99 -6.16 -12.58
N LEU A 35 -1.02 -5.49 -11.43
CA LEU A 35 0.03 -4.54 -11.04
C LEU A 35 1.36 -5.23 -10.76
N LEU A 36 1.35 -6.47 -10.23
CA LEU A 36 2.57 -7.26 -10.14
C LEU A 36 3.16 -7.51 -11.53
N LYS A 37 2.36 -8.04 -12.47
CA LYS A 37 2.77 -8.29 -13.86
C LYS A 37 3.27 -7.00 -14.52
N LEU A 38 2.58 -5.89 -14.31
CA LEU A 38 2.98 -4.58 -14.78
C LEU A 38 4.35 -4.16 -14.22
N SER A 39 4.58 -4.38 -12.92
CA SER A 39 5.81 -3.98 -12.24
C SER A 39 7.07 -4.70 -12.74
N ILE A 40 6.92 -5.93 -13.26
CA ILE A 40 8.03 -6.76 -13.74
C ILE A 40 8.13 -6.86 -15.26
N ARG A 41 7.14 -6.38 -16.00
CA ARG A 41 7.03 -6.51 -17.47
C ARG A 41 8.27 -6.02 -18.20
N GLU A 42 8.81 -4.87 -17.80
CA GLU A 42 10.01 -4.23 -18.34
C GLU A 42 11.10 -4.08 -17.26
N GLY A 43 10.95 -4.73 -16.11
CA GLY A 43 11.84 -4.65 -14.97
C GLY A 43 12.83 -5.81 -14.90
N TRP A 44 13.30 -6.10 -13.68
CA TRP A 44 14.31 -7.12 -13.43
C TRP A 44 13.78 -8.54 -13.53
N GLU A 45 12.51 -8.75 -13.13
CA GLU A 45 11.83 -10.04 -13.19
C GLU A 45 10.79 -9.98 -14.30
N ARG A 46 10.89 -10.88 -15.29
CA ARG A 46 9.98 -10.88 -16.45
C ARG A 46 8.88 -11.91 -16.35
N ASP A 47 9.11 -12.99 -15.62
CA ASP A 47 8.19 -14.12 -15.56
C ASP A 47 7.67 -14.33 -14.14
N TYR A 48 6.50 -14.94 -14.06
CA TYR A 48 5.96 -15.44 -12.81
C TYR A 48 6.82 -16.58 -12.30
N PRO A 49 7.23 -16.57 -11.03
CA PRO A 49 7.92 -17.71 -10.46
C PRO A 49 6.95 -18.87 -10.24
N ASP A 50 7.15 -19.96 -10.93
CA ASP A 50 6.33 -21.19 -10.79
C ASP A 50 6.25 -21.68 -9.35
N THR A 51 7.28 -21.39 -8.56
CA THR A 51 7.35 -21.75 -7.14
C THR A 51 6.34 -21.05 -6.26
N TRP A 52 5.69 -19.99 -6.71
CA TRP A 52 4.63 -19.31 -5.97
C TRP A 52 3.43 -20.20 -5.69
N LEU A 53 3.04 -20.97 -6.70
CA LEU A 53 1.84 -21.80 -6.66
C LEU A 53 2.13 -23.25 -6.27
N SER A 54 3.40 -23.69 -6.32
CA SER A 54 3.75 -25.09 -6.13
C SER A 54 3.79 -25.55 -4.67
N GLY A 55 3.79 -24.63 -3.72
CA GLY A 55 3.93 -24.98 -2.30
C GLY A 55 5.20 -25.79 -2.02
N SER A 56 6.25 -25.60 -2.82
CA SER A 56 7.48 -26.39 -2.74
C SER A 56 8.07 -26.33 -1.34
N THR A 57 8.18 -27.49 -0.72
CA THR A 57 8.75 -27.64 0.62
C THR A 57 10.27 -27.46 0.65
N GLU A 58 10.95 -27.46 -0.48
CA GLU A 58 12.40 -27.18 -0.55
C GLU A 58 12.74 -25.73 -0.19
N HIS A 59 11.76 -24.81 -0.37
CA HIS A 59 11.86 -23.41 0.06
C HIS A 59 10.69 -23.04 0.96
N GLY A 60 10.19 -23.98 1.74
CA GLY A 60 8.90 -23.97 2.44
C GLY A 60 8.63 -22.79 3.39
N ARG A 61 9.61 -21.91 3.61
CA ARG A 61 9.47 -20.72 4.43
C ARG A 61 9.61 -19.41 3.64
N GLN A 62 10.11 -19.44 2.41
CA GLN A 62 10.25 -18.23 1.61
C GLN A 62 9.05 -18.04 0.70
N ARG A 63 8.17 -17.13 1.11
CA ARG A 63 7.19 -16.57 0.19
C ARG A 63 7.92 -15.73 -0.84
N TYR A 64 7.57 -15.95 -2.08
CA TYR A 64 8.22 -15.28 -3.18
C TYR A 64 7.88 -13.78 -3.16
N LYS A 65 8.88 -12.94 -3.21
CA LYS A 65 8.76 -11.50 -3.35
C LYS A 65 9.54 -11.02 -4.56
N VAL A 66 8.96 -10.15 -5.34
CA VAL A 66 9.55 -9.63 -6.57
C VAL A 66 10.14 -8.23 -6.34
N ARG A 67 11.36 -8.02 -6.82
CA ARG A 67 11.93 -6.67 -6.95
C ARG A 67 11.69 -6.14 -8.35
N TYR A 68 11.35 -4.88 -8.46
CA TYR A 68 11.03 -4.23 -9.73
C TYR A 68 11.69 -2.85 -9.82
N ASN A 69 11.75 -2.31 -11.03
CA ASN A 69 12.25 -0.95 -11.27
C ASN A 69 11.14 0.07 -10.99
N ALA A 70 11.34 0.91 -9.97
CA ALA A 70 10.36 1.91 -9.54
C ALA A 70 9.98 2.92 -10.62
N GLN A 71 10.95 3.35 -11.42
CA GLN A 71 10.74 4.36 -12.46
C GLN A 71 9.91 3.78 -13.62
N VAL A 72 10.28 2.58 -14.05
CA VAL A 72 9.54 1.87 -15.11
C VAL A 72 8.11 1.58 -14.66
N PHE A 73 7.92 1.08 -13.44
CA PHE A 73 6.58 0.82 -12.90
C PHE A 73 5.73 2.09 -12.83
N ALA A 74 6.30 3.23 -12.40
CA ALA A 74 5.57 4.49 -12.37
C ALA A 74 5.09 4.92 -13.78
N ILE A 75 5.97 4.81 -14.79
CA ILE A 75 5.64 5.16 -16.19
C ILE A 75 4.56 4.23 -16.74
N LEU A 76 4.69 2.92 -16.51
CA LEU A 76 3.70 1.95 -16.98
C LEU A 76 2.33 2.14 -16.32
N ALA A 77 2.30 2.51 -15.03
CA ALA A 77 1.07 2.86 -14.34
C ALA A 77 0.42 4.15 -14.90
N GLU A 78 1.23 5.15 -15.29
CA GLU A 78 0.73 6.34 -16.00
C GLU A 78 0.11 6.00 -17.33
N GLN A 79 0.77 5.14 -18.13
CA GLN A 79 0.26 4.71 -19.43
C GLN A 79 -1.07 3.98 -19.27
N LEU A 80 -1.17 3.06 -18.31
CA LEU A 80 -2.41 2.34 -18.00
C LEU A 80 -3.56 3.30 -17.66
N LEU A 81 -3.33 4.28 -16.82
CA LEU A 81 -4.35 5.28 -16.47
C LEU A 81 -4.73 6.17 -17.65
N ALA A 82 -3.77 6.51 -18.51
CA ALA A 82 -4.03 7.30 -19.72
C ALA A 82 -4.88 6.51 -20.74
N GLU A 83 -4.59 5.23 -20.92
CA GLU A 83 -5.36 4.31 -21.77
C GLU A 83 -6.82 4.19 -21.28
N GLU A 84 -7.02 4.19 -19.96
CA GLU A 84 -8.33 4.18 -19.31
C GLU A 84 -8.99 5.57 -19.23
N ASN A 85 -8.42 6.60 -19.87
CA ASN A 85 -8.91 7.98 -19.86
C ASN A 85 -9.02 8.60 -18.44
N VAL A 86 -8.21 8.18 -17.50
CA VAL A 86 -8.15 8.74 -16.15
C VAL A 86 -7.35 10.05 -16.18
N LYS A 87 -7.94 11.14 -15.72
CA LYS A 87 -7.26 12.43 -15.62
C LYS A 87 -6.33 12.46 -14.42
N ILE A 88 -5.03 12.55 -14.66
CA ILE A 88 -4.00 12.72 -13.64
C ILE A 88 -3.73 14.21 -13.42
N LEU A 89 -3.66 14.66 -12.16
CA LEU A 89 -3.30 16.02 -11.77
C LEU A 89 -2.04 16.00 -10.91
N TYR A 90 -0.88 16.03 -11.55
CA TYR A 90 0.41 16.12 -10.87
C TYR A 90 0.62 17.49 -10.21
N GLY A 91 1.50 17.53 -9.20
CA GLY A 91 1.81 18.75 -8.47
C GLY A 91 0.59 19.37 -7.76
N THR A 92 -0.46 18.57 -7.55
CA THR A 92 -1.71 18.99 -6.94
C THR A 92 -1.82 18.42 -5.52
N THR A 93 -2.16 19.25 -4.55
CA THR A 93 -2.32 18.87 -3.15
C THR A 93 -3.74 19.15 -2.71
N VAL A 94 -4.37 18.19 -2.03
CA VAL A 94 -5.66 18.41 -1.36
C VAL A 94 -5.41 19.25 -0.11
N CYS A 95 -6.07 20.40 -0.02
CA CYS A 95 -5.89 21.37 1.08
C CYS A 95 -7.04 21.33 2.06
N GLN A 96 -8.25 21.00 1.59
CA GLN A 96 -9.46 20.99 2.40
C GLN A 96 -10.53 20.15 1.69
N VAL A 97 -11.51 19.67 2.46
CA VAL A 97 -12.74 19.11 1.90
C VAL A 97 -13.94 19.87 2.44
N LEU A 98 -15.00 19.96 1.63
CA LEU A 98 -16.30 20.50 2.06
C LEU A 98 -17.30 19.36 2.11
N ARG A 99 -18.10 19.33 3.18
CA ARG A 99 -19.18 18.35 3.33
C ARG A 99 -20.50 19.01 3.71
N SER A 100 -21.60 18.32 3.40
CA SER A 100 -22.94 18.63 3.86
C SER A 100 -23.50 17.37 4.54
N GLY A 101 -23.70 17.43 5.85
CA GLY A 101 -24.03 16.24 6.64
C GLY A 101 -22.95 15.17 6.50
N SER A 102 -23.33 13.97 6.10
CA SER A 102 -22.45 12.82 5.89
C SER A 102 -21.87 12.71 4.45
N ARG A 103 -21.97 13.75 3.62
CA ARG A 103 -21.53 13.70 2.22
C ARG A 103 -20.44 14.73 1.92
N LEU A 104 -19.35 14.29 1.30
CA LEU A 104 -18.41 15.20 0.63
C LEU A 104 -19.11 15.87 -0.55
N THR A 105 -18.94 17.18 -0.65
CA THR A 105 -19.46 17.98 -1.78
C THR A 105 -18.36 18.47 -2.69
N HIS A 106 -17.22 18.87 -2.11
CA HIS A 106 -16.08 19.39 -2.85
C HIS A 106 -14.76 18.95 -2.20
N ILE A 107 -13.75 18.73 -3.04
CA ILE A 107 -12.35 18.66 -2.66
C ILE A 107 -11.69 19.97 -3.07
N ILE A 108 -11.09 20.68 -2.13
CA ILE A 108 -10.31 21.89 -2.39
C ILE A 108 -8.87 21.48 -2.62
N ALA A 109 -8.36 21.77 -3.79
CA ALA A 109 -7.01 21.44 -4.19
C ALA A 109 -6.22 22.69 -4.59
N GLU A 110 -4.91 22.61 -4.52
CA GLU A 110 -4.00 23.67 -4.90
C GLU A 110 -2.86 23.10 -5.77
N ASN A 111 -2.53 23.81 -6.83
CA ASN A 111 -1.41 23.53 -7.72
C ASN A 111 -0.86 24.86 -8.28
N LYS A 112 -0.07 24.80 -9.37
CA LYS A 112 0.51 26.00 -10.01
C LYS A 112 -0.53 26.96 -10.60
N ASP A 113 -1.74 26.49 -10.90
CA ASP A 113 -2.83 27.33 -11.40
C ASP A 113 -3.59 28.02 -10.27
N GLY A 114 -3.20 27.77 -9.01
CA GLY A 114 -3.83 28.30 -7.81
C GLY A 114 -4.74 27.31 -7.13
N ARG A 115 -5.60 27.83 -6.25
CA ARG A 115 -6.57 27.03 -5.47
C ARG A 115 -7.89 26.93 -6.20
N PHE A 116 -8.44 25.71 -6.26
CA PHE A 116 -9.70 25.45 -6.95
C PHE A 116 -10.51 24.38 -6.22
N ALA A 117 -11.81 24.34 -6.49
CA ALA A 117 -12.73 23.37 -5.94
C ALA A 117 -13.10 22.33 -7.00
N ILE A 118 -13.06 21.07 -6.63
CA ILE A 118 -13.51 19.94 -7.44
C ILE A 118 -14.82 19.45 -6.83
N PRO A 119 -15.97 19.62 -7.52
CA PRO A 119 -17.21 19.01 -7.05
C PRO A 119 -17.11 17.49 -7.19
N VAL A 120 -17.53 16.75 -6.17
CA VAL A 120 -17.43 15.29 -6.15
C VAL A 120 -18.80 14.65 -5.93
N ARG A 121 -19.10 13.63 -6.70
CA ARG A 121 -20.22 12.72 -6.44
C ARG A 121 -19.81 11.67 -5.43
N SER A 122 -18.65 11.07 -5.65
CA SER A 122 -18.05 10.06 -4.79
C SER A 122 -16.52 10.20 -4.82
N ALA A 123 -15.84 9.72 -3.79
CA ALA A 123 -14.39 9.79 -3.68
C ALA A 123 -13.81 8.49 -3.11
N VAL A 124 -12.54 8.24 -3.43
CA VAL A 124 -11.73 7.23 -2.73
C VAL A 124 -10.53 7.96 -2.13
N ASP A 125 -10.38 7.88 -0.82
CA ASP A 125 -9.18 8.35 -0.14
C ASP A 125 -8.09 7.25 -0.23
N ALA A 126 -7.08 7.53 -1.03
CA ALA A 126 -5.87 6.71 -1.16
C ALA A 126 -4.62 7.52 -0.81
N THR A 127 -4.75 8.57 0.00
CA THR A 127 -3.64 9.44 0.42
C THR A 127 -2.59 8.70 1.24
N GLY A 128 -3.00 7.60 1.87
CA GLY A 128 -2.17 6.81 2.76
C GLY A 128 -2.12 7.34 4.19
N ASP A 129 -2.71 8.50 4.44
CA ASP A 129 -2.73 9.17 5.75
C ASP A 129 -4.16 9.55 6.19
N ALA A 130 -5.20 9.03 5.47
CA ALA A 130 -6.62 9.29 5.68
C ALA A 130 -6.96 10.80 5.67
N ASP A 131 -6.34 11.54 4.75
CA ASP A 131 -6.43 13.00 4.75
C ASP A 131 -7.84 13.51 4.42
N LEU A 132 -8.58 12.87 3.50
CA LEU A 132 -9.95 13.28 3.19
C LEU A 132 -10.86 13.07 4.40
N PHE A 133 -10.76 11.90 5.06
CA PHE A 133 -11.53 11.61 6.26
C PHE A 133 -11.19 12.57 7.41
N HIS A 134 -9.90 12.79 7.65
CA HIS A 134 -9.43 13.70 8.68
C HIS A 134 -9.91 15.14 8.44
N GLN A 135 -9.76 15.65 7.22
CA GLN A 135 -10.21 17.01 6.85
C GLN A 135 -11.73 17.14 6.86
N ALA A 136 -12.46 16.05 6.60
CA ALA A 136 -13.91 16.00 6.75
C ALA A 136 -14.38 15.92 8.22
N ALA A 137 -13.46 15.86 9.18
CA ALA A 137 -13.74 15.56 10.60
C ALA A 137 -14.53 14.25 10.79
N ALA A 138 -14.32 13.27 9.91
CA ALA A 138 -14.79 11.91 10.10
C ALA A 138 -13.84 11.17 11.06
N PRO A 139 -14.31 10.14 11.78
CA PRO A 139 -13.49 9.43 12.75
C PRO A 139 -12.27 8.76 12.13
N VAL A 140 -11.10 9.08 12.64
CA VAL A 140 -9.82 8.44 12.32
C VAL A 140 -9.11 7.97 13.57
N ARG A 141 -8.19 7.02 13.44
CA ARG A 141 -7.31 6.55 14.50
C ARG A 141 -5.86 6.83 14.12
N LEU A 142 -5.10 7.41 15.01
CA LEU A 142 -3.66 7.59 14.87
C LEU A 142 -2.94 6.31 15.32
N HIS A 143 -1.87 5.96 14.64
CA HIS A 143 -0.95 4.90 15.09
C HIS A 143 -0.11 5.41 16.27
N GLU A 144 -0.47 4.99 17.48
CA GLU A 144 0.08 5.54 18.72
C GLU A 144 1.56 5.21 18.93
N THR A 145 1.99 4.03 18.48
CA THR A 145 3.40 3.60 18.59
C THR A 145 4.33 4.44 17.69
N GLY A 146 3.81 5.05 16.64
CA GLY A 146 4.57 5.83 15.67
C GLY A 146 5.39 4.98 14.70
N ASN A 147 5.90 5.63 13.65
CA ASN A 147 6.65 5.00 12.59
C ASN A 147 8.14 4.88 12.91
N MET A 148 8.75 3.74 12.62
CA MET A 148 10.19 3.61 12.54
C MET A 148 10.66 4.25 11.23
N PRO A 149 11.59 5.23 11.26
CA PRO A 149 12.14 5.83 10.06
C PRO A 149 12.93 4.83 9.22
N ALA A 150 12.92 5.02 7.91
CA ALA A 150 13.72 4.25 6.98
C ALA A 150 14.43 5.18 6.00
N ALA A 151 15.66 4.81 5.65
CA ALA A 151 16.55 5.58 4.78
C ALA A 151 17.02 4.69 3.61
N TRP A 152 16.08 4.22 2.80
CA TRP A 152 16.41 3.36 1.66
C TRP A 152 16.96 4.18 0.49
N PHE A 153 17.95 3.62 -0.20
CA PHE A 153 18.56 4.24 -1.37
C PHE A 153 19.07 3.18 -2.34
N TYR A 154 19.24 3.57 -3.60
CA TYR A 154 19.97 2.77 -4.59
C TYR A 154 21.39 3.27 -4.75
N GLU A 155 22.30 2.34 -4.82
CA GLU A 155 23.70 2.52 -5.16
C GLU A 155 23.96 1.87 -6.52
N THR A 156 24.70 2.56 -7.39
CA THR A 156 25.23 1.96 -8.61
C THR A 156 26.65 1.45 -8.31
N GLY A 157 26.85 0.16 -8.49
CA GLY A 157 28.13 -0.53 -8.37
C GLY A 157 28.54 -1.20 -9.67
N SER A 158 29.65 -1.96 -9.64
CA SER A 158 30.16 -2.71 -10.81
C SER A 158 29.17 -3.74 -11.36
N GLU A 159 28.33 -4.29 -10.51
CA GLU A 159 27.32 -5.32 -10.83
C GLU A 159 25.94 -4.72 -11.16
N GLY A 160 25.80 -3.39 -11.19
CA GLY A 160 24.55 -2.68 -11.41
C GLY A 160 24.01 -1.97 -10.18
N ASN A 161 22.71 -1.72 -10.14
CA ASN A 161 22.06 -1.00 -9.05
C ASN A 161 21.68 -1.94 -7.90
N VAL A 162 22.06 -1.58 -6.69
CA VAL A 162 21.76 -2.32 -5.45
C VAL A 162 20.90 -1.47 -4.52
N LEU A 163 19.81 -2.05 -4.01
CA LEU A 163 18.96 -1.42 -3.00
C LEU A 163 19.55 -1.64 -1.61
N HIS A 164 19.87 -0.56 -0.92
CA HIS A 164 20.23 -0.54 0.49
C HIS A 164 19.03 -0.17 1.34
N MET A 165 18.69 -1.03 2.29
CA MET A 165 17.53 -0.86 3.18
C MET A 165 18.01 -0.50 4.59
N VAL A 166 18.33 0.79 4.81
CA VAL A 166 18.71 1.32 6.12
C VAL A 166 17.44 1.63 6.92
N GLY A 167 17.28 0.98 8.06
CA GLY A 167 16.03 1.03 8.83
C GLY A 167 14.88 0.32 8.08
N THR A 168 14.34 -0.71 8.69
CA THR A 168 13.15 -1.40 8.18
C THR A 168 11.94 -1.07 9.02
N ALA A 169 10.79 -1.56 8.56
CA ALA A 169 9.58 -1.55 9.35
C ALA A 169 9.75 -2.33 10.66
N ASP A 170 8.82 -2.11 11.56
CA ASP A 170 8.59 -2.93 12.74
C ASP A 170 8.11 -4.32 12.33
N VAL A 171 9.01 -5.08 11.74
CA VAL A 171 8.75 -6.49 11.49
C VAL A 171 9.07 -7.20 12.78
N PRO A 172 8.14 -7.96 13.35
CA PRO A 172 8.48 -8.86 14.43
C PRO A 172 9.65 -9.75 13.98
N THR A 173 10.72 -9.76 14.76
CA THR A 173 11.82 -10.68 14.55
C THR A 173 11.31 -12.07 14.93
N ASP A 174 10.90 -12.85 13.95
CA ASP A 174 10.75 -14.28 14.09
C ASP A 174 11.94 -14.99 13.44
N GLU A 175 12.00 -16.31 13.59
CA GLU A 175 13.05 -17.13 13.00
C GLU A 175 13.11 -17.02 11.46
N GLU A 176 12.04 -16.52 10.80
CA GLU A 176 11.92 -16.37 9.35
C GLU A 176 12.54 -15.06 8.84
N ASN A 177 12.71 -14.05 9.72
CA ASN A 177 13.33 -12.76 9.39
C ASN A 177 14.43 -12.40 10.40
N PRO A 178 15.57 -13.12 10.42
CA PRO A 178 16.60 -12.94 11.44
C PRO A 178 17.42 -11.65 11.32
N ALA A 179 17.33 -10.95 10.20
CA ALA A 179 18.12 -9.75 9.96
C ALA A 179 17.23 -8.50 9.97
N VAL A 180 17.06 -7.91 11.14
CA VAL A 180 16.58 -6.52 11.23
C VAL A 180 17.80 -5.63 10.92
N PRO A 181 17.80 -4.87 9.80
CA PRO A 181 18.83 -3.87 9.54
C PRO A 181 18.89 -2.87 10.70
N ASP A 182 20.05 -2.29 10.94
CA ASP A 182 20.24 -1.27 11.96
C ASP A 182 19.15 -0.20 11.89
N PRO A 183 18.46 0.09 12.99
CA PRO A 183 17.41 1.10 12.99
C PRO A 183 18.00 2.47 12.64
N VAL A 184 17.25 3.27 11.91
CA VAL A 184 17.60 4.67 11.70
C VAL A 184 17.58 5.38 13.07
N VAL A 185 18.68 6.01 13.43
CA VAL A 185 18.83 6.68 14.73
C VAL A 185 17.80 7.80 14.88
N GLY A 186 17.20 7.93 16.05
CA GLY A 186 16.39 9.09 16.43
C GLY A 186 14.96 8.78 16.86
N GLY A 187 14.60 7.53 17.10
CA GLY A 187 13.29 7.12 17.64
C GLY A 187 12.14 7.17 16.63
N ARG A 188 10.95 6.81 17.08
CA ARG A 188 9.73 6.77 16.28
C ARG A 188 9.12 8.15 16.06
N ILE A 189 8.35 8.31 15.01
CA ILE A 189 7.65 9.55 14.66
C ILE A 189 6.17 9.28 14.37
N SER A 190 5.32 10.26 14.61
CA SER A 190 3.88 10.15 14.31
C SER A 190 3.62 10.03 12.79
N GLY A 191 4.39 10.74 12.00
CA GLY A 191 4.24 10.83 10.56
C GLY A 191 3.11 11.74 10.09
N VAL A 192 2.55 12.55 10.97
CA VAL A 192 1.47 13.53 10.67
C VAL A 192 1.82 14.95 11.07
N ASP A 193 3.00 15.18 11.65
CA ASP A 193 3.57 16.50 11.95
C ASP A 193 4.63 16.86 10.91
N ALA A 194 4.44 17.99 10.21
CA ALA A 194 5.29 18.38 9.10
C ALA A 194 6.74 18.70 9.51
N ASP A 195 6.92 19.27 10.69
CA ASP A 195 8.21 19.65 11.21
C ASP A 195 9.00 18.42 11.68
N GLU A 196 8.31 17.48 12.34
CA GLU A 196 8.85 16.16 12.71
C GLU A 196 9.29 15.37 11.47
N ILE A 197 8.42 15.30 10.44
CA ILE A 197 8.71 14.62 9.18
C ILE A 197 9.95 15.25 8.51
N SER A 198 10.01 16.58 8.44
CA SER A 198 11.11 17.30 7.79
C SER A 198 12.46 17.03 8.48
N ARG A 199 12.52 17.17 9.80
CA ARG A 199 13.72 16.86 10.59
C ARG A 199 14.15 15.42 10.40
N ARG A 200 13.19 14.50 10.38
CA ARG A 200 13.48 13.08 10.23
C ARG A 200 13.96 12.72 8.83
N GLN A 201 13.38 13.30 7.80
CA GLN A 201 13.82 13.08 6.43
C GLN A 201 15.26 13.55 6.20
N ILE A 202 15.62 14.72 6.74
CA ILE A 202 17.01 15.22 6.71
C ILE A 202 17.97 14.22 7.40
N SER A 203 17.58 13.68 8.56
CA SER A 203 18.38 12.68 9.27
C SER A 203 18.51 11.38 8.45
N CYS A 204 17.44 10.91 7.80
CA CYS A 204 17.45 9.74 6.93
C CYS A 204 18.41 9.93 5.73
N HIS A 205 18.39 11.10 5.07
CA HIS A 205 19.34 11.40 3.99
C HIS A 205 20.78 11.38 4.47
N GLY A 206 21.07 11.93 5.66
CA GLY A 206 22.39 11.86 6.27
C GLY A 206 22.85 10.43 6.52
N GLN A 207 21.95 9.56 6.99
CA GLN A 207 22.27 8.15 7.22
C GLN A 207 22.45 7.36 5.92
N SER A 208 21.67 7.65 4.87
CA SER A 208 21.89 7.10 3.54
C SER A 208 23.30 7.44 3.02
N LEU A 209 23.72 8.69 3.18
CA LEU A 209 25.07 9.12 2.79
C LEU A 209 26.15 8.37 3.59
N VAL A 210 26.00 8.26 4.91
CA VAL A 210 26.96 7.52 5.76
C VAL A 210 27.02 6.05 5.36
N ALA A 211 25.88 5.41 5.09
CA ALA A 211 25.84 4.02 4.65
C ALA A 211 26.51 3.84 3.27
N PHE A 212 26.23 4.73 2.32
CA PHE A 212 26.88 4.75 1.00
C PHE A 212 28.40 4.91 1.09
N LEU A 213 28.89 5.85 1.90
CA LEU A 213 30.33 6.08 2.04
C LEU A 213 31.08 4.93 2.73
N LYS A 214 30.36 4.08 3.49
CA LYS A 214 30.93 2.85 4.07
C LYS A 214 31.11 1.74 3.03
N SER A 215 30.32 1.72 1.95
CA SER A 215 30.45 0.74 0.86
C SER A 215 31.63 1.02 -0.06
N GLY A 216 32.13 2.28 -0.10
CA GLY A 216 33.31 2.67 -0.87
C GLY A 216 33.32 4.16 -1.23
N PRO A 217 34.38 4.64 -1.84
CA PRO A 217 34.48 6.02 -2.30
C PRO A 217 33.63 6.25 -3.55
N LEU A 218 33.12 7.46 -3.71
CA LEU A 218 32.48 7.91 -4.94
C LEU A 218 33.45 7.81 -6.15
N THR A 219 33.02 7.13 -7.19
CA THR A 219 33.77 6.97 -8.46
C THR A 219 32.79 6.98 -9.63
N GLU A 220 33.29 6.93 -10.87
CA GLU A 220 32.46 6.76 -12.07
C GLU A 220 31.64 5.45 -12.08
N ARG A 221 32.10 4.43 -11.36
CA ARG A 221 31.47 3.10 -11.28
C ARG A 221 30.85 2.78 -9.93
N HIS A 222 30.91 3.73 -9.00
CA HIS A 222 30.33 3.61 -7.67
C HIS A 222 29.74 4.95 -7.26
N SER A 223 28.41 5.04 -7.26
CA SER A 223 27.68 6.27 -6.98
C SER A 223 26.36 6.00 -6.25
N LEU A 224 25.94 6.97 -5.46
CA LEU A 224 24.60 6.99 -4.90
C LEU A 224 23.65 7.36 -6.06
N ALA A 225 22.82 6.40 -6.48
CA ALA A 225 21.98 6.55 -7.67
C ALA A 225 20.65 7.24 -7.38
N THR A 226 19.97 6.87 -6.31
CA THR A 226 18.61 7.37 -6.02
C THR A 226 18.33 7.37 -4.53
N LEU A 227 17.77 8.48 -4.03
CA LEU A 227 17.18 8.60 -2.70
C LEU A 227 15.64 8.52 -2.79
N ALA A 228 15.01 8.10 -1.72
CA ALA A 228 13.56 8.20 -1.60
C ALA A 228 13.11 9.68 -1.65
N SER A 229 12.22 10.01 -2.57
CA SER A 229 11.69 11.37 -2.75
C SER A 229 10.55 11.72 -1.79
N ILE A 230 10.03 10.73 -1.08
CA ILE A 230 9.03 10.88 -0.04
C ILE A 230 9.44 10.06 1.19
N PRO A 231 9.07 10.48 2.40
CA PRO A 231 9.34 9.73 3.61
C PRO A 231 8.63 8.37 3.57
N GLN A 232 9.31 7.34 4.05
CA GLN A 232 8.75 5.99 4.12
C GLN A 232 7.87 5.81 5.36
N LEU A 233 6.80 6.57 5.45
CA LEU A 233 5.79 6.44 6.50
C LEU A 233 4.87 5.27 6.18
N ARG A 234 4.71 4.35 7.12
CA ARG A 234 3.97 3.10 6.89
C ARG A 234 2.61 3.08 7.55
N MET A 235 2.54 3.53 8.80
CA MET A 235 1.31 3.57 9.59
C MET A 235 1.19 4.95 10.24
N THR A 236 0.22 5.74 9.81
CA THR A 236 -0.03 7.11 10.33
C THR A 236 -1.43 7.21 10.90
N ARG A 237 -2.40 7.44 10.05
CA ARG A 237 -3.83 7.42 10.38
C ARG A 237 -4.55 6.36 9.56
N CYS A 238 -5.53 5.69 10.14
CA CYS A 238 -6.53 4.89 9.47
C CYS A 238 -7.92 5.39 9.83
N ILE A 239 -8.92 5.04 9.03
CA ILE A 239 -10.31 5.36 9.35
C ILE A 239 -10.78 4.51 10.54
N ARG A 240 -11.79 5.00 11.28
CA ARG A 240 -12.64 4.17 12.12
C ARG A 240 -13.83 3.73 11.28
N GLY A 241 -13.67 2.57 10.63
CA GLY A 241 -14.67 2.03 9.71
C GLY A 241 -15.85 1.39 10.44
N ALA A 242 -16.83 0.94 9.65
CA ALA A 242 -17.97 0.18 10.15
C ALA A 242 -17.56 -1.18 10.75
N TYR A 243 -16.35 -1.64 10.44
CA TYR A 243 -15.70 -2.81 11.04
C TYR A 243 -14.20 -2.54 11.20
N GLU A 244 -13.61 -2.96 12.31
CA GLU A 244 -12.15 -2.96 12.53
C GLU A 244 -11.66 -4.40 12.50
N MET A 245 -10.84 -4.76 11.50
CA MET A 245 -10.33 -6.11 11.29
C MET A 245 -9.07 -6.35 12.13
N ASP A 246 -8.93 -7.57 12.66
CA ASP A 246 -7.82 -7.98 13.51
C ASP A 246 -7.02 -9.16 12.92
N ASP A 247 -5.74 -9.28 13.26
CA ASP A 247 -4.87 -10.35 12.77
C ASP A 247 -5.19 -11.74 13.37
N THR A 248 -6.00 -11.80 14.42
CA THR A 248 -6.55 -13.05 14.96
C THR A 248 -7.67 -13.65 14.12
N GLU A 249 -8.15 -12.92 13.10
CA GLU A 249 -9.25 -13.36 12.22
C GLU A 249 -8.76 -14.14 10.99
N ALA A 250 -7.54 -14.70 11.06
CA ALA A 250 -7.05 -15.61 10.03
C ALA A 250 -8.01 -16.79 9.83
N HIS A 251 -8.29 -17.11 8.55
CA HIS A 251 -9.21 -18.17 8.12
C HIS A 251 -10.67 -17.98 8.59
N LYS A 252 -11.06 -16.74 8.85
CA LYS A 252 -12.45 -16.36 9.11
C LYS A 252 -13.12 -15.85 7.84
N SER A 253 -14.32 -16.35 7.54
CA SER A 253 -15.09 -15.88 6.39
C SER A 253 -15.95 -14.67 6.70
N PHE A 254 -16.12 -13.82 5.69
CA PHE A 254 -16.96 -12.63 5.74
C PHE A 254 -17.91 -12.58 4.55
N VAL A 255 -19.19 -12.41 4.81
CA VAL A 255 -20.23 -12.31 3.77
C VAL A 255 -20.03 -11.13 2.82
N ASP A 256 -19.33 -10.10 3.27
CA ASP A 256 -19.01 -8.89 2.54
C ASP A 256 -17.54 -8.85 2.11
N SER A 257 -16.88 -10.01 1.94
CA SER A 257 -15.49 -10.06 1.47
C SER A 257 -15.33 -9.41 0.09
N ILE A 258 -14.26 -8.64 -0.07
CA ILE A 258 -13.87 -7.96 -1.32
C ILE A 258 -12.59 -8.52 -1.94
N GLY A 259 -12.06 -9.58 -1.35
CA GLY A 259 -10.81 -10.21 -1.75
C GLY A 259 -10.02 -10.70 -0.55
N MET A 260 -8.86 -11.25 -0.81
CA MET A 260 -8.05 -11.90 0.22
C MET A 260 -6.62 -11.38 0.27
N ALA A 261 -5.99 -11.59 1.44
CA ALA A 261 -4.58 -11.32 1.68
C ALA A 261 -3.93 -12.44 2.47
N GLY A 262 -2.63 -12.70 2.21
CA GLY A 262 -1.79 -13.53 3.06
C GLY A 262 -1.01 -12.68 4.07
N ASP A 263 -0.56 -13.31 5.17
CA ASP A 263 0.41 -12.68 6.06
C ASP A 263 1.81 -12.73 5.42
N TRP A 264 2.30 -11.60 4.97
CA TRP A 264 3.62 -11.54 4.32
C TRP A 264 4.80 -11.85 5.27
N ARG A 265 4.56 -11.82 6.58
CA ARG A 265 5.55 -12.05 7.65
C ARG A 265 5.77 -13.53 7.92
N LYS A 266 4.73 -14.37 7.77
CA LYS A 266 4.75 -15.81 8.05
C LYS A 266 3.88 -16.60 7.07
N CYS A 267 4.21 -17.88 6.88
CA CYS A 267 3.45 -18.78 6.00
C CYS A 267 2.15 -19.26 6.66
N GLY A 268 1.09 -19.33 5.89
CA GLY A 268 -0.16 -20.02 6.21
C GLY A 268 -1.35 -19.14 6.48
N PRO A 269 -1.29 -18.05 7.30
CA PRO A 269 -2.48 -17.25 7.54
C PRO A 269 -3.01 -16.60 6.26
N ALA A 270 -4.31 -16.73 6.07
CA ALA A 270 -5.08 -16.14 4.97
C ALA A 270 -6.25 -15.37 5.56
N TYR A 271 -6.56 -14.22 4.98
CA TYR A 271 -7.55 -13.28 5.49
C TYR A 271 -8.49 -12.87 4.37
N GLU A 272 -9.80 -13.01 4.58
CA GLU A 272 -10.80 -12.32 3.78
C GLU A 272 -10.92 -10.87 4.27
N ILE A 273 -10.95 -9.90 3.35
CA ILE A 273 -11.04 -8.48 3.68
C ILE A 273 -12.50 -8.05 3.58
N PRO A 274 -13.17 -7.71 4.68
CA PRO A 274 -14.56 -7.26 4.62
C PRO A 274 -14.68 -5.83 4.10
N LEU A 275 -15.66 -5.58 3.24
CA LEU A 275 -15.98 -4.25 2.69
C LEU A 275 -16.11 -3.18 3.76
N ARG A 276 -16.67 -3.54 4.90
CA ARG A 276 -16.92 -2.65 6.06
C ARG A 276 -15.66 -2.06 6.67
N THR A 277 -14.46 -2.56 6.32
CA THR A 277 -13.19 -1.94 6.71
C THR A 277 -12.85 -0.70 5.88
N LEU A 278 -13.52 -0.50 4.73
CA LEU A 278 -13.20 0.55 3.77
C LEU A 278 -14.06 1.81 3.93
N TYR A 279 -15.08 1.82 4.75
CA TYR A 279 -15.98 2.96 4.88
C TYR A 279 -16.44 3.21 6.32
N THR A 280 -16.98 4.38 6.55
CA THR A 280 -17.68 4.80 7.76
C THR A 280 -19.02 5.43 7.40
N GLU A 281 -20.01 5.32 8.28
CA GLU A 281 -21.31 5.95 8.09
C GLU A 281 -21.27 7.49 8.23
N ASP A 282 -20.18 8.03 8.81
CA ASP A 282 -19.95 9.47 8.92
C ASP A 282 -19.67 10.15 7.58
N LEU A 283 -19.27 9.37 6.54
CA LEU A 283 -18.93 9.90 5.22
C LEU A 283 -19.33 8.91 4.13
N VAL A 284 -20.59 8.92 3.78
CA VAL A 284 -21.25 7.87 2.97
C VAL A 284 -20.83 7.81 1.50
N ASN A 285 -20.24 8.86 0.95
CA ASN A 285 -19.77 8.91 -0.44
C ASN A 285 -18.23 8.94 -0.56
N CYS A 286 -17.54 8.47 0.46
CA CYS A 286 -16.08 8.33 0.45
C CYS A 286 -15.68 6.97 0.99
N MET A 287 -14.79 6.28 0.29
CA MET A 287 -14.18 5.04 0.77
C MET A 287 -12.68 5.21 0.96
N ALA A 288 -12.14 4.44 1.89
CA ALA A 288 -10.70 4.32 2.14
C ALA A 288 -10.12 3.21 1.27
N ALA A 289 -8.89 3.39 0.79
CA ALA A 289 -8.13 2.36 0.11
C ALA A 289 -6.67 2.35 0.56
N GLY A 290 -6.05 1.18 0.51
CA GLY A 290 -4.65 1.02 0.89
C GLY A 290 -4.44 0.99 2.40
N ARG A 291 -3.35 1.60 2.87
CA ARG A 291 -2.91 1.52 4.27
C ARG A 291 -3.77 2.26 5.29
N ILE A 292 -4.88 2.87 4.88
CA ILE A 292 -5.77 3.67 5.73
C ILE A 292 -7.09 2.98 6.09
N ILE A 293 -7.29 1.74 5.67
CA ILE A 293 -8.49 0.97 6.00
C ILE A 293 -8.57 0.68 7.50
N SER A 294 -9.76 0.35 8.00
CA SER A 294 -10.03 0.16 9.43
C SER A 294 -9.55 -1.19 9.93
N VAL A 295 -8.40 -1.21 10.58
CA VAL A 295 -7.75 -2.41 11.10
C VAL A 295 -7.02 -2.12 12.41
N THR A 296 -6.77 -3.14 13.24
CA THR A 296 -5.89 -3.05 14.41
C THR A 296 -4.44 -2.82 13.98
N ASP A 297 -3.56 -2.42 14.91
CA ASP A 297 -2.14 -2.20 14.60
C ASP A 297 -1.44 -3.46 14.11
N ALA A 298 -1.80 -4.64 14.65
CA ALA A 298 -1.27 -5.92 14.22
C ALA A 298 -1.68 -6.28 12.79
N MET A 299 -2.96 -6.06 12.45
CA MET A 299 -3.48 -6.28 11.10
C MET A 299 -3.01 -5.20 10.12
N TRP A 300 -2.73 -3.99 10.59
CA TRP A 300 -2.24 -2.89 9.75
C TRP A 300 -0.92 -3.23 9.06
N ASP A 301 0.00 -3.89 9.77
CA ASP A 301 1.27 -4.32 9.16
C ASP A 301 1.06 -5.32 8.00
N ILE A 302 0.01 -6.14 8.07
CA ILE A 302 -0.37 -7.10 7.01
C ILE A 302 -1.02 -6.38 5.82
N THR A 303 -1.93 -5.43 6.08
CA THR A 303 -2.80 -4.87 5.05
C THR A 303 -2.21 -3.68 4.30
N ARG A 304 -1.17 -3.02 4.83
CA ARG A 304 -0.52 -1.85 4.21
C ARG A 304 0.38 -2.16 3.02
N VAL A 305 0.55 -3.43 2.68
CA VAL A 305 1.46 -3.83 1.61
C VAL A 305 0.85 -3.65 0.22
N ILE A 306 1.70 -3.52 -0.80
CA ILE A 306 1.30 -3.19 -2.17
C ILE A 306 0.14 -4.06 -2.69
N PRO A 307 0.21 -5.42 -2.62
CA PRO A 307 -0.89 -6.24 -3.13
C PRO A 307 -2.21 -5.97 -2.43
N VAL A 308 -2.23 -5.81 -1.12
CA VAL A 308 -3.46 -5.54 -0.37
C VAL A 308 -3.99 -4.12 -0.64
N CYS A 309 -3.09 -3.15 -0.83
CA CYS A 309 -3.48 -1.82 -1.29
C CYS A 309 -4.18 -1.87 -2.66
N ALA A 310 -3.73 -2.76 -3.56
CA ALA A 310 -4.38 -2.96 -4.87
C ALA A 310 -5.76 -3.63 -4.73
N VAL A 311 -5.89 -4.67 -3.89
CA VAL A 311 -7.19 -5.31 -3.61
C VAL A 311 -8.21 -4.30 -3.09
N THR A 312 -7.84 -3.54 -2.07
CA THR A 312 -8.74 -2.53 -1.47
C THR A 312 -9.01 -1.37 -2.41
N GLY A 313 -8.02 -0.97 -3.23
CA GLY A 313 -8.17 0.07 -4.25
C GLY A 313 -9.14 -0.33 -5.34
N GLN A 314 -9.06 -1.58 -5.85
CA GLN A 314 -9.98 -2.13 -6.83
C GLN A 314 -11.42 -2.13 -6.31
N ALA A 315 -11.61 -2.65 -5.10
CA ALA A 315 -12.95 -2.74 -4.50
C ALA A 315 -13.54 -1.35 -4.20
N ALA A 316 -12.77 -0.44 -3.60
CA ALA A 316 -13.23 0.92 -3.31
C ALA A 316 -13.56 1.70 -4.59
N GLY A 317 -12.71 1.61 -5.61
CA GLY A 317 -12.93 2.26 -6.90
C GLY A 317 -14.21 1.76 -7.59
N LEU A 318 -14.40 0.44 -7.63
CA LEU A 318 -15.58 -0.18 -8.22
C LEU A 318 -16.85 0.18 -7.43
N ALA A 319 -16.81 0.09 -6.10
CA ALA A 319 -17.94 0.44 -5.23
C ALA A 319 -18.37 1.89 -5.44
N MET A 320 -17.43 2.85 -5.46
CA MET A 320 -17.73 4.27 -5.65
C MET A 320 -18.13 4.62 -7.09
N ALA A 321 -17.85 3.76 -8.06
CA ALA A 321 -18.42 3.87 -9.41
C ALA A 321 -19.88 3.40 -9.46
N MET A 322 -20.26 2.43 -8.62
CA MET A 322 -21.61 1.84 -8.60
C MET A 322 -22.60 2.66 -7.77
N THR A 323 -22.13 3.35 -6.72
CA THR A 323 -22.99 4.14 -5.83
C THR A 323 -22.32 5.44 -5.40
N ASP A 324 -23.11 6.40 -4.97
CA ASP A 324 -22.65 7.59 -4.24
C ASP A 324 -23.10 7.58 -2.77
N ASP A 325 -23.56 6.42 -2.32
CA ASP A 325 -23.91 6.15 -0.93
C ASP A 325 -23.55 4.70 -0.59
N VAL A 326 -22.44 4.53 0.13
CA VAL A 326 -21.90 3.21 0.47
C VAL A 326 -22.83 2.40 1.37
N THR A 327 -23.68 3.07 2.16
CA THR A 327 -24.66 2.39 3.04
C THR A 327 -25.82 1.75 2.27
N ALA A 328 -26.03 2.20 1.02
CA ALA A 328 -27.01 1.66 0.08
C ALA A 328 -26.40 0.75 -0.99
N LEU A 329 -25.12 0.41 -0.88
CA LEU A 329 -24.43 -0.43 -1.85
C LEU A 329 -24.95 -1.87 -1.82
N ASP A 330 -25.31 -2.39 -2.98
CA ASP A 330 -25.58 -3.82 -3.16
C ASP A 330 -24.24 -4.58 -3.17
N VAL A 331 -23.90 -5.17 -2.03
CA VAL A 331 -22.64 -5.91 -1.83
C VAL A 331 -22.55 -7.11 -2.77
N SER A 332 -23.65 -7.85 -2.97
CA SER A 332 -23.64 -9.00 -3.88
C SER A 332 -23.37 -8.60 -5.31
N ARG A 333 -23.88 -7.46 -5.77
CA ARG A 333 -23.58 -6.91 -7.07
C ARG A 333 -22.11 -6.50 -7.19
N LEU A 334 -21.55 -5.84 -6.16
CA LEU A 334 -20.12 -5.51 -6.11
C LEU A 334 -19.27 -6.78 -6.21
N GLN A 335 -19.57 -7.78 -5.41
CA GLN A 335 -18.87 -9.07 -5.41
C GLN A 335 -18.90 -9.75 -6.78
N ASN A 336 -20.07 -9.78 -7.43
CA ASN A 336 -20.20 -10.33 -8.78
C ASN A 336 -19.29 -9.60 -9.79
N GLU A 337 -19.18 -8.27 -9.71
CA GLU A 337 -18.30 -7.52 -10.61
C GLU A 337 -16.81 -7.76 -10.28
N LEU A 338 -16.43 -7.89 -9.00
CA LEU A 338 -15.07 -8.27 -8.59
C LEU A 338 -14.69 -9.65 -9.10
N VAL A 339 -15.58 -10.64 -9.00
CA VAL A 339 -15.37 -12.00 -9.53
C VAL A 339 -15.19 -11.98 -11.05
N LYS A 340 -15.97 -11.18 -11.80
CA LYS A 340 -15.76 -11.01 -13.24
C LYS A 340 -14.39 -10.42 -13.60
N GLN A 341 -13.81 -9.64 -12.70
CA GLN A 341 -12.45 -9.09 -12.81
C GLN A 341 -11.38 -10.04 -12.24
N GLY A 342 -11.72 -11.31 -11.98
CA GLY A 342 -10.81 -12.36 -11.56
C GLY A 342 -10.48 -12.36 -10.06
N VAL A 343 -11.15 -11.59 -9.22
CA VAL A 343 -10.91 -11.58 -7.76
C VAL A 343 -11.50 -12.84 -7.13
N LEU A 344 -10.73 -13.53 -6.29
CA LEU A 344 -11.25 -14.53 -5.37
C LEU A 344 -11.70 -13.87 -4.08
N LEU A 345 -12.94 -14.14 -3.66
CA LEU A 345 -13.54 -13.46 -2.51
C LEU A 345 -13.39 -14.24 -1.22
N HIS A 346 -13.48 -15.56 -1.29
CA HIS A 346 -13.60 -16.42 -0.11
C HIS A 346 -12.49 -17.48 -0.05
N LEU A 347 -12.16 -17.89 1.17
CA LEU A 347 -11.14 -18.91 1.45
C LEU A 347 -11.38 -20.21 0.68
N GLN A 348 -12.64 -20.62 0.60
CA GLN A 348 -13.05 -21.82 -0.15
C GLN A 348 -12.74 -21.70 -1.66
N ASP A 349 -12.77 -20.48 -2.24
CA ASP A 349 -12.43 -20.26 -3.65
C ASP A 349 -10.94 -20.52 -3.90
N ALA A 350 -10.11 -20.36 -2.88
CA ALA A 350 -8.69 -20.66 -2.89
C ALA A 350 -8.37 -22.10 -2.42
N GLY A 351 -9.38 -22.92 -2.13
CA GLY A 351 -9.21 -24.28 -1.62
C GLY A 351 -8.81 -24.36 -0.15
N LEU A 352 -9.01 -23.28 0.61
CA LEU A 352 -8.73 -23.23 2.05
C LEU A 352 -9.98 -23.49 2.87
N ALA A 353 -9.79 -24.13 4.03
CA ALA A 353 -10.86 -24.35 5.00
C ALA A 353 -11.08 -23.12 5.89
N GLU A 354 -12.31 -22.92 6.31
CA GLU A 354 -12.66 -21.98 7.37
C GLU A 354 -12.32 -22.59 8.74
N ASN A 355 -11.99 -21.74 9.71
CA ASN A 355 -11.81 -22.13 11.11
C ASN A 355 -13.13 -22.18 11.87
#